data_c5c787de4e32e1a066dc4374dfedd86e
#
_entry.id   c5c787de4e32e1a066dc4374dfedd86e
#
_cell.length_a   1.000
_cell.length_b   1.000
_cell.length_c   1.000
_cell.angle_alpha   90.00
_cell.angle_beta   90.00
_cell.angle_gamma   90.00
#
_symmetry.space_group_name_H-M   'P 1'
#
loop_
_entity.id
_entity.type
_entity.pdbx_description
1 polymer ?
#
loop_
_entity_poly.entity_id
_entity_poly.type
_entity_poly.pdbx_seq_one_letter_code
_entity_poly.pdbx_strand_id
1 'polypeptide(L)'
;MSLVAAAEPVVNVHRDPDPASEVVTQARLGDVADVTERIAPPQAWLRLTFRHDGYAGWAAADGFIAGDWPPPGGQLVRVRSLFGNLHAAAGVRTPLLYAAPLGSPLAKRGEESEGWVPVEAPGGIGAFIQSGDVCDGATAWGWTTGEELGAGLVRQAMAMLGLPYRWGGTTPFGIDCSGFVQLLYRLHGLDLPRDAHDQARDPRLASIPRRELRPGDLLVFRSAAHIGLAVSTEEFIHATTAGSPVVQVDSVDDPRWAEIRDGCFRVRTP
;
A
#
# COMPACT_ATOMS: atom_id res chain seq x y z
N MET A 1 -24.85 4.43 -4.46
CA MET A 1 -23.54 3.96 -4.95
C MET A 1 -23.40 2.52 -4.49
N SER A 2 -22.90 1.63 -5.33
CA SER A 2 -22.64 0.23 -4.94
C SER A 2 -21.18 0.07 -4.56
N LEU A 3 -20.95 -0.68 -3.47
CA LEU A 3 -19.61 -1.03 -3.02
C LEU A 3 -19.06 -2.22 -3.78
N VAL A 4 -17.76 -2.20 -3.99
CA VAL A 4 -16.98 -3.35 -4.47
C VAL A 4 -15.70 -3.48 -3.68
N ALA A 5 -15.18 -4.71 -3.60
CA ALA A 5 -13.87 -5.01 -3.02
C ALA A 5 -12.98 -5.70 -4.06
N ALA A 6 -11.70 -5.35 -4.09
CA ALA A 6 -10.74 -6.02 -4.96
C ALA A 6 -10.57 -7.49 -4.57
N ALA A 7 -10.73 -8.39 -5.53
CA ALA A 7 -10.70 -9.84 -5.34
C ALA A 7 -9.41 -10.49 -5.83
N GLU A 8 -8.61 -9.76 -6.58
CA GLU A 8 -7.29 -10.18 -7.06
C GLU A 8 -6.18 -9.59 -6.17
N PRO A 9 -5.00 -10.22 -6.10
CA PRO A 9 -3.86 -9.68 -5.36
C PRO A 9 -3.54 -8.22 -5.71
N VAL A 10 -3.62 -7.89 -7.02
CA VAL A 10 -3.41 -6.55 -7.55
C VAL A 10 -4.31 -6.33 -8.76
N VAL A 11 -5.09 -5.27 -8.76
CA VAL A 11 -5.88 -4.82 -9.91
C VAL A 11 -5.38 -3.45 -10.36
N ASN A 12 -5.01 -3.31 -11.64
CA ASN A 12 -4.61 -2.02 -12.19
C ASN A 12 -5.83 -1.10 -12.28
N VAL A 13 -5.63 0.14 -11.90
CA VAL A 13 -6.59 1.23 -12.03
C VAL A 13 -6.05 2.24 -13.03
N HIS A 14 -6.82 2.49 -14.06
CA HIS A 14 -6.43 3.24 -15.24
C HIS A 14 -7.06 4.64 -15.24
N ARG A 15 -6.43 5.57 -15.95
CA ARG A 15 -6.98 6.91 -16.17
C ARG A 15 -8.29 6.87 -16.94
N ASP A 16 -8.33 6.06 -17.99
CA ASP A 16 -9.47 5.88 -18.89
C ASP A 16 -9.88 4.39 -18.93
N PRO A 17 -11.10 4.04 -19.35
CA PRO A 17 -11.56 2.65 -19.46
C PRO A 17 -10.94 1.94 -20.68
N ASP A 18 -9.63 1.92 -20.74
CA ASP A 18 -8.82 1.32 -21.79
C ASP A 18 -7.58 0.66 -21.14
N PRO A 19 -7.29 -0.64 -21.41
CA PRO A 19 -6.12 -1.32 -20.88
C PRO A 19 -4.78 -0.72 -21.37
N ALA A 20 -4.78 0.05 -22.45
CA ALA A 20 -3.62 0.78 -22.94
C ALA A 20 -3.44 2.16 -22.29
N SER A 21 -4.44 2.63 -21.54
CA SER A 21 -4.37 3.89 -20.81
C SER A 21 -3.40 3.79 -19.62
N GLU A 22 -2.93 4.93 -19.16
CA GLU A 22 -2.02 5.03 -18.02
C GLU A 22 -2.60 4.35 -16.77
N VAL A 23 -1.79 3.50 -16.13
CA VAL A 23 -2.09 2.99 -14.79
C VAL A 23 -1.78 4.10 -13.78
N VAL A 24 -2.81 4.65 -13.16
CA VAL A 24 -2.69 5.77 -12.20
C VAL A 24 -2.54 5.29 -10.76
N THR A 25 -3.08 4.10 -10.45
CA THR A 25 -2.92 3.43 -9.15
C THR A 25 -3.23 1.95 -9.28
N GLN A 26 -3.14 1.21 -8.18
CA GLN A 26 -3.55 -0.19 -8.09
C GLN A 26 -4.48 -0.38 -6.89
N ALA A 27 -5.51 -1.22 -7.06
CA ALA A 27 -6.24 -1.79 -5.94
C ALA A 27 -5.49 -3.03 -5.45
N ARG A 28 -5.28 -3.13 -4.15
CA ARG A 28 -4.73 -4.29 -3.47
C ARG A 28 -5.88 -5.19 -3.02
N LEU A 29 -5.65 -6.48 -2.91
CA LEU A 29 -6.62 -7.46 -2.39
C LEU A 29 -7.33 -6.92 -1.14
N GLY A 30 -8.66 -6.85 -1.22
CA GLY A 30 -9.52 -6.36 -0.16
C GLY A 30 -9.66 -4.83 -0.06
N ASP A 31 -9.05 -4.05 -0.96
CA ASP A 31 -9.33 -2.62 -1.04
C ASP A 31 -10.76 -2.37 -1.50
N VAL A 32 -11.46 -1.48 -0.79
CA VAL A 32 -12.88 -1.18 -1.00
C VAL A 32 -13.05 0.15 -1.71
N ALA A 33 -13.96 0.16 -2.69
CA ALA A 33 -14.28 1.36 -3.47
C ALA A 33 -15.79 1.50 -3.69
N ASP A 34 -16.23 2.75 -3.83
CA ASP A 34 -17.54 3.10 -4.34
C ASP A 34 -17.53 3.10 -5.86
N VAL A 35 -18.51 2.45 -6.47
CA VAL A 35 -18.71 2.47 -7.93
C VAL A 35 -19.53 3.69 -8.30
N THR A 36 -18.94 4.59 -9.09
CA THR A 36 -19.58 5.81 -9.55
C THR A 36 -20.13 5.71 -10.97
N GLU A 37 -19.52 4.84 -11.81
CA GLU A 37 -19.94 4.62 -13.19
C GLU A 37 -19.64 3.17 -13.62
N ARG A 38 -20.40 2.66 -14.60
CA ARG A 38 -20.22 1.30 -15.15
C ARG A 38 -20.29 1.34 -16.67
N ILE A 39 -19.35 0.63 -17.32
CA ILE A 39 -19.41 0.32 -18.74
C ILE A 39 -19.78 -1.17 -18.87
N ALA A 40 -20.77 -1.44 -19.71
CA ALA A 40 -21.28 -2.79 -19.92
C ALA A 40 -20.32 -3.64 -20.81
N PRO A 41 -20.43 -4.98 -20.78
CA PRO A 41 -19.73 -5.88 -21.71
C PRO A 41 -19.83 -5.47 -23.18
N PRO A 42 -18.87 -5.85 -24.05
CA PRO A 42 -17.89 -6.93 -23.81
C PRO A 42 -16.67 -6.55 -22.94
N GLN A 43 -16.33 -5.28 -22.82
CA GLN A 43 -15.26 -4.82 -21.94
C GLN A 43 -15.89 -4.10 -20.75
N ALA A 44 -16.21 -4.84 -19.70
CA ALA A 44 -16.82 -4.27 -18.50
C ALA A 44 -15.81 -3.50 -17.66
N TRP A 45 -16.07 -2.21 -17.46
CA TRP A 45 -15.25 -1.32 -16.63
C TRP A 45 -16.07 -0.70 -15.51
N LEU A 46 -15.40 -0.47 -14.38
CA LEU A 46 -15.93 0.26 -13.24
C LEU A 46 -15.14 1.54 -13.04
N ARG A 47 -15.82 2.66 -12.93
CA ARG A 47 -15.21 3.86 -12.36
C ARG A 47 -15.33 3.78 -10.85
N LEU A 48 -14.20 3.80 -10.18
CA LEU A 48 -14.06 3.58 -8.75
C LEU A 48 -13.62 4.86 -8.05
N THR A 49 -14.06 5.01 -6.79
CA THR A 49 -13.48 5.96 -5.84
C THR A 49 -13.13 5.16 -4.59
N PHE A 50 -11.84 5.06 -4.27
CA PHE A 50 -11.36 4.28 -3.13
C PHE A 50 -11.73 4.96 -1.82
N ARG A 51 -12.17 4.17 -0.84
CA ARG A 51 -12.64 4.71 0.45
C ARG A 51 -11.51 5.17 1.35
N HIS A 52 -10.31 4.65 1.20
CA HIS A 52 -9.18 4.99 2.06
C HIS A 52 -8.54 6.34 1.73
N ASP A 53 -8.54 6.77 0.47
CA ASP A 53 -7.86 8.01 0.04
C ASP A 53 -8.70 8.89 -0.91
N GLY A 54 -9.88 8.42 -1.34
CA GLY A 54 -10.73 9.13 -2.28
C GLY A 54 -10.22 9.14 -3.72
N TYR A 55 -9.15 8.41 -4.03
CA TYR A 55 -8.58 8.38 -5.37
C TYR A 55 -9.53 7.70 -6.35
N ALA A 56 -9.65 8.26 -7.57
CA ALA A 56 -10.58 7.76 -8.56
C ALA A 56 -9.89 7.29 -9.83
N GLY A 57 -10.46 6.26 -10.47
CA GLY A 57 -9.98 5.76 -11.74
C GLY A 57 -10.85 4.62 -12.28
N TRP A 58 -10.45 4.05 -13.40
CA TRP A 58 -11.16 2.99 -14.08
C TRP A 58 -10.45 1.65 -13.91
N ALA A 59 -11.20 0.60 -13.59
CA ALA A 59 -10.67 -0.76 -13.49
C ALA A 59 -11.57 -1.77 -14.17
N ALA A 60 -10.98 -2.87 -14.65
CA ALA A 60 -11.73 -3.98 -15.20
C ALA A 60 -12.65 -4.59 -14.11
N ALA A 61 -13.90 -4.87 -14.46
CA ALA A 61 -14.92 -5.26 -13.49
C ALA A 61 -14.68 -6.65 -12.88
N ASP A 62 -14.01 -7.54 -13.60
CA ASP A 62 -13.69 -8.92 -13.18
C ASP A 62 -12.70 -9.00 -12.00
N GLY A 63 -11.92 -7.93 -11.78
CA GLY A 63 -11.03 -7.82 -10.61
C GLY A 63 -11.75 -7.53 -9.29
N PHE A 64 -13.08 -7.36 -9.28
CA PHE A 64 -13.84 -6.93 -8.10
C PHE A 64 -15.04 -7.79 -7.83
N ILE A 65 -15.39 -7.93 -6.55
CA ILE A 65 -16.65 -8.50 -6.07
C ILE A 65 -17.55 -7.40 -5.51
N ALA A 66 -18.88 -7.64 -5.57
CA ALA A 66 -19.86 -6.74 -4.97
C ALA A 66 -19.83 -6.82 -3.43
N GLY A 67 -19.95 -5.68 -2.78
CA GLY A 67 -20.03 -5.55 -1.33
C GLY A 67 -18.78 -4.97 -0.66
N ASP A 68 -18.84 -4.94 0.67
CA ASP A 68 -17.76 -4.46 1.55
C ASP A 68 -16.83 -5.62 1.92
N TRP A 69 -15.60 -5.29 2.29
CA TRP A 69 -14.63 -6.27 2.77
C TRP A 69 -13.81 -5.70 3.94
N PRO A 70 -13.52 -6.49 4.98
CA PRO A 70 -14.09 -7.81 5.29
C PRO A 70 -15.57 -7.73 5.65
N PRO A 71 -16.31 -8.85 5.57
CA PRO A 71 -17.72 -8.86 5.95
C PRO A 71 -17.87 -8.49 7.45
N PRO A 72 -18.97 -7.78 7.80
CA PRO A 72 -19.20 -7.33 9.18
C PRO A 72 -19.19 -8.49 10.20
N GLY A 73 -18.61 -8.24 11.38
CA GLY A 73 -18.64 -9.15 12.54
C GLY A 73 -17.61 -10.29 12.52
N GLY A 74 -16.76 -10.38 11.50
CA GLY A 74 -15.66 -11.34 11.46
C GLY A 74 -14.38 -10.82 12.13
N GLN A 75 -13.57 -11.72 12.69
CA GLN A 75 -12.20 -11.39 13.08
C GLN A 75 -11.37 -11.13 11.83
N LEU A 76 -10.58 -10.08 11.88
CA LEU A 76 -9.72 -9.64 10.78
C LEU A 76 -8.27 -9.97 11.11
N VAL A 77 -7.54 -10.53 10.14
CA VAL A 77 -6.08 -10.56 10.13
C VAL A 77 -5.57 -9.78 8.92
N ARG A 78 -4.36 -9.24 9.03
CA ARG A 78 -3.70 -8.56 7.89
C ARG A 78 -2.40 -9.26 7.55
N VAL A 79 -2.10 -9.34 6.28
CA VAL A 79 -0.81 -9.83 5.79
C VAL A 79 0.29 -8.87 6.24
N ARG A 80 1.28 -9.38 7.00
CA ARG A 80 2.40 -8.60 7.55
C ARG A 80 3.72 -8.82 6.80
N SER A 81 3.88 -9.94 6.14
CA SER A 81 4.99 -10.20 5.21
C SER A 81 4.79 -9.45 3.90
N LEU A 82 5.85 -9.29 3.10
CA LEU A 82 5.71 -8.68 1.77
C LEU A 82 4.68 -9.44 0.93
N PHE A 83 4.69 -10.78 1.05
CA PHE A 83 3.77 -11.68 0.38
C PHE A 83 3.31 -12.75 1.34
N GLY A 84 2.02 -12.83 1.61
CA GLY A 84 1.39 -13.89 2.38
C GLY A 84 0.87 -14.98 1.44
N ASN A 85 1.46 -16.17 1.48
CA ASN A 85 1.05 -17.28 0.62
C ASN A 85 -0.25 -17.90 1.12
N LEU A 86 -1.30 -17.84 0.30
CA LEU A 86 -2.59 -18.47 0.56
C LEU A 86 -2.63 -19.86 -0.05
N HIS A 87 -2.73 -20.88 0.77
CA HIS A 87 -2.76 -22.27 0.38
C HIS A 87 -4.16 -22.88 0.48
N ALA A 88 -4.46 -23.86 -0.38
CA ALA A 88 -5.76 -24.55 -0.37
C ALA A 88 -6.00 -25.42 0.88
N ALA A 89 -4.93 -25.79 1.59
CA ALA A 89 -4.97 -26.51 2.88
C ALA A 89 -3.75 -26.15 3.72
N ALA A 90 -3.77 -26.43 5.02
CA ALA A 90 -2.64 -26.23 5.91
C ALA A 90 -1.44 -27.09 5.50
N GLY A 91 -0.37 -26.45 5.04
CA GLY A 91 0.86 -27.13 4.62
C GLY A 91 1.54 -26.50 3.41
N VAL A 92 2.86 -26.32 3.49
CA VAL A 92 3.68 -25.68 2.44
C VAL A 92 3.73 -26.45 1.10
N ARG A 93 3.30 -27.71 1.09
CA ARG A 93 3.26 -28.55 -0.11
C ARG A 93 1.88 -28.63 -0.76
N THR A 94 0.89 -27.99 -0.16
CA THR A 94 -0.47 -27.93 -0.72
C THR A 94 -0.53 -26.89 -1.85
N PRO A 95 -1.52 -26.95 -2.73
CA PRO A 95 -1.63 -25.98 -3.82
C PRO A 95 -1.62 -24.55 -3.31
N LEU A 96 -0.74 -23.71 -3.86
CA LEU A 96 -0.75 -22.28 -3.67
C LEU A 96 -1.87 -21.67 -4.53
N LEU A 97 -2.79 -20.96 -3.91
CA LEU A 97 -3.85 -20.26 -4.61
C LEU A 97 -3.30 -18.95 -5.22
N TYR A 98 -2.73 -18.11 -4.38
CA TYR A 98 -1.99 -16.90 -4.77
C TYR A 98 -1.26 -16.29 -3.56
N ALA A 99 -0.40 -15.32 -3.83
CA ALA A 99 0.26 -14.53 -2.80
C ALA A 99 -0.50 -13.21 -2.57
N ALA A 100 -1.00 -13.01 -1.35
CA ALA A 100 -1.62 -11.75 -0.94
C ALA A 100 -0.54 -10.73 -0.56
N PRO A 101 -0.57 -9.51 -1.10
CA PRO A 101 0.45 -8.50 -0.79
C PRO A 101 0.30 -7.94 0.62
N LEU A 102 1.39 -7.38 1.14
CA LEU A 102 1.49 -6.70 2.43
C LEU A 102 0.29 -5.76 2.69
N GLY A 103 -0.31 -5.90 3.86
CA GLY A 103 -1.45 -5.11 4.32
C GLY A 103 -2.81 -5.61 3.84
N SER A 104 -2.88 -6.66 3.00
CA SER A 104 -4.16 -7.24 2.58
C SER A 104 -4.98 -7.73 3.77
N PRO A 105 -6.25 -7.32 3.89
CA PRO A 105 -7.15 -7.80 4.94
C PRO A 105 -7.74 -9.17 4.56
N LEU A 106 -7.71 -10.11 5.50
CA LEU A 106 -8.29 -11.44 5.37
C LEU A 106 -9.24 -11.71 6.53
N ALA A 107 -10.40 -12.32 6.28
CA ALA A 107 -11.31 -12.71 7.34
C ALA A 107 -10.80 -14.01 8.01
N LYS A 108 -10.53 -13.99 9.32
CA LYS A 108 -10.15 -15.18 10.09
C LYS A 108 -11.36 -16.12 10.19
N ARG A 109 -11.19 -17.41 9.88
CA ARG A 109 -12.26 -18.39 9.85
C ARG A 109 -12.12 -19.51 10.90
N GLY A 110 -11.14 -19.41 11.77
CA GLY A 110 -10.91 -20.37 12.85
C GLY A 110 -9.65 -20.04 13.65
N GLU A 111 -9.37 -20.84 14.66
CA GLU A 111 -8.16 -20.66 15.45
C GLU A 111 -6.93 -21.17 14.71
N GLU A 112 -5.78 -20.61 15.07
CA GLU A 112 -4.48 -21.09 14.60
C GLU A 112 -4.26 -22.53 15.07
N SER A 113 -3.77 -23.37 14.15
CA SER A 113 -3.37 -24.74 14.45
C SER A 113 -2.09 -25.07 13.69
N GLU A 114 -1.10 -25.62 14.39
CA GLU A 114 0.19 -26.06 13.81
C GLU A 114 0.87 -25.00 12.93
N GLY A 115 0.76 -23.71 13.31
CA GLY A 115 1.36 -22.59 12.59
C GLY A 115 0.56 -22.10 11.37
N TRP A 116 -0.70 -22.55 11.20
CA TRP A 116 -1.59 -22.16 10.11
C TRP A 116 -2.86 -21.49 10.62
N VAL A 117 -3.26 -20.40 9.98
CA VAL A 117 -4.51 -19.68 10.26
C VAL A 117 -5.47 -19.92 9.10
N PRO A 118 -6.66 -20.48 9.35
CA PRO A 118 -7.70 -20.57 8.34
C PRO A 118 -8.30 -19.20 8.10
N VAL A 119 -8.32 -18.77 6.84
CA VAL A 119 -8.78 -17.45 6.41
C VAL A 119 -9.71 -17.55 5.20
N GLU A 120 -10.42 -16.47 4.97
CA GLU A 120 -11.15 -16.26 3.72
C GLU A 120 -10.71 -14.95 3.09
N ALA A 121 -10.47 -14.99 1.80
CA ALA A 121 -10.18 -13.82 0.97
C ALA A 121 -11.44 -13.33 0.26
N PRO A 122 -11.45 -12.10 -0.31
CA PRO A 122 -12.56 -11.60 -1.12
C PRO A 122 -13.00 -12.61 -2.18
N GLY A 123 -14.31 -12.71 -2.41
CA GLY A 123 -14.89 -13.73 -3.31
C GLY A 123 -15.24 -15.04 -2.61
N GLY A 124 -15.13 -15.12 -1.27
CA GLY A 124 -15.45 -16.34 -0.53
C GLY A 124 -14.38 -17.43 -0.68
N ILE A 125 -13.16 -17.06 -1.04
CA ILE A 125 -12.05 -17.99 -1.25
C ILE A 125 -11.49 -18.41 0.11
N GLY A 126 -11.85 -19.63 0.56
CA GLY A 126 -11.27 -20.25 1.75
C GLY A 126 -9.81 -20.64 1.51
N ALA A 127 -8.93 -20.32 2.44
CA ALA A 127 -7.51 -20.57 2.34
C ALA A 127 -6.86 -20.76 3.72
N PHE A 128 -5.60 -21.15 3.72
CA PHE A 128 -4.73 -21.23 4.89
C PHE A 128 -3.49 -20.37 4.65
N ILE A 129 -3.10 -19.60 5.66
CA ILE A 129 -1.90 -18.79 5.66
C ILE A 129 -1.04 -19.12 6.87
N GLN A 130 0.29 -19.03 6.74
CA GLN A 130 1.18 -19.22 7.87
C GLN A 130 0.95 -18.13 8.92
N SER A 131 0.92 -18.50 10.21
CA SER A 131 0.66 -17.55 11.28
C SER A 131 1.72 -16.46 11.39
N GLY A 132 2.96 -16.74 10.99
CA GLY A 132 4.04 -15.77 10.89
C GLY A 132 3.84 -14.69 9.82
N ASP A 133 2.97 -14.94 8.82
CA ASP A 133 2.68 -14.02 7.72
C ASP A 133 1.52 -13.06 8.00
N VAL A 134 0.84 -13.22 9.13
CA VAL A 134 -0.29 -12.38 9.51
C VAL A 134 -0.14 -11.76 10.89
N CYS A 135 -0.91 -10.73 11.14
CA CYS A 135 -1.09 -10.11 12.45
C CYS A 135 -2.56 -9.77 12.66
N ASP A 136 -2.95 -9.48 13.91
CA ASP A 136 -4.29 -9.03 14.24
C ASP A 136 -4.64 -7.79 13.40
N GLY A 137 -5.76 -7.84 12.71
CA GLY A 137 -6.18 -6.78 11.80
C GLY A 137 -6.59 -5.48 12.48
N ALA A 138 -7.00 -5.54 13.76
CA ALA A 138 -7.37 -4.36 14.54
C ALA A 138 -6.15 -3.61 15.09
N THR A 139 -5.06 -4.35 15.34
CA THR A 139 -3.85 -3.82 15.99
C THR A 139 -2.60 -3.89 15.12
N ALA A 140 -2.78 -4.22 13.85
CA ALA A 140 -1.74 -4.72 12.94
C ALA A 140 -0.41 -3.98 13.01
N TRP A 141 -0.40 -2.67 13.11
CA TRP A 141 0.82 -1.90 13.31
C TRP A 141 0.69 -0.83 14.39
N GLY A 142 -0.48 -0.76 15.06
CA GLY A 142 -0.79 0.16 16.16
C GLY A 142 -0.47 1.63 15.82
N TRP A 143 -1.36 2.53 16.15
CA TRP A 143 -1.01 3.94 16.16
C TRP A 143 0.11 4.15 17.18
N THR A 144 1.34 4.28 16.69
CA THR A 144 2.44 4.81 17.49
C THR A 144 2.65 6.26 17.07
N THR A 145 2.95 7.12 18.02
CA THR A 145 3.17 8.55 17.77
C THR A 145 4.66 8.88 17.90
N GLY A 146 5.08 9.97 17.28
CA GLY A 146 6.42 10.47 17.46
C GLY A 146 7.53 9.52 16.99
N GLU A 147 8.52 9.26 17.84
CA GLU A 147 9.72 8.47 17.49
C GLU A 147 9.39 6.99 17.22
N GLU A 148 8.38 6.43 17.89
CA GLU A 148 7.99 5.04 17.67
C GLU A 148 7.37 4.85 16.28
N LEU A 149 6.55 5.80 15.82
CA LEU A 149 6.03 5.80 14.46
C LEU A 149 7.17 5.84 13.44
N GLY A 150 8.12 6.77 13.62
CA GLY A 150 9.29 6.90 12.74
C GLY A 150 10.08 5.59 12.66
N ALA A 151 10.36 4.97 13.79
CA ALA A 151 11.07 3.68 13.85
C ALA A 151 10.28 2.54 13.19
N GLY A 152 8.95 2.53 13.35
CA GLY A 152 8.04 1.57 12.70
C GLY A 152 8.07 1.70 11.18
N LEU A 153 7.89 2.93 10.69
CA LEU A 153 7.94 3.26 9.26
C LEU A 153 9.28 2.85 8.64
N VAL A 154 10.40 3.16 9.29
CA VAL A 154 11.73 2.80 8.79
C VAL A 154 11.92 1.28 8.75
N ARG A 155 11.53 0.53 9.79
CA ARG A 155 11.61 -0.94 9.76
C ARG A 155 10.84 -1.53 8.57
N GLN A 156 9.61 -1.05 8.32
CA GLN A 156 8.81 -1.50 7.18
C GLN A 156 9.44 -1.10 5.85
N ALA A 157 9.92 0.14 5.75
CA ALA A 157 10.57 0.64 4.55
C ALA A 157 11.82 -0.17 4.20
N MET A 158 12.67 -0.46 5.17
CA MET A 158 13.91 -1.25 4.97
C MET A 158 13.63 -2.69 4.54
N ALA A 159 12.51 -3.29 4.97
CA ALA A 159 12.08 -4.60 4.49
C ALA A 159 11.68 -4.60 3.01
N MET A 160 11.46 -3.44 2.42
CA MET A 160 11.04 -3.26 1.03
C MET A 160 12.21 -2.93 0.08
N LEU A 161 13.46 -2.89 0.58
CA LEU A 161 14.65 -2.63 -0.25
C LEU A 161 14.73 -3.61 -1.43
N GLY A 162 15.04 -3.08 -2.62
CA GLY A 162 15.16 -3.87 -3.85
C GLY A 162 13.84 -4.21 -4.53
N LEU A 163 12.68 -3.87 -3.97
CA LEU A 163 11.41 -4.02 -4.69
C LEU A 163 11.41 -3.20 -5.98
N PRO A 164 10.87 -3.74 -7.08
CA PRO A 164 10.91 -3.06 -8.37
C PRO A 164 10.08 -1.77 -8.35
N TYR A 165 10.62 -0.73 -8.99
CA TYR A 165 9.85 0.46 -9.30
C TYR A 165 8.80 0.15 -10.36
N ARG A 166 7.58 0.57 -10.14
CA ARG A 166 6.48 0.49 -11.11
C ARG A 166 5.63 1.73 -11.01
N TRP A 167 5.49 2.46 -12.10
CA TRP A 167 4.57 3.60 -12.16
C TRP A 167 3.13 3.16 -11.86
N GLY A 168 2.44 3.91 -11.01
CA GLY A 168 1.10 3.56 -10.52
C GLY A 168 1.09 2.43 -9.47
N GLY A 169 2.23 1.84 -9.14
CA GLY A 169 2.33 0.71 -8.22
C GLY A 169 2.10 1.08 -6.75
N THR A 170 1.42 0.19 -6.02
CA THR A 170 1.06 0.37 -4.60
C THR A 170 1.33 -0.87 -3.75
N THR A 171 2.00 -1.88 -4.31
CA THR A 171 2.20 -3.18 -3.66
C THR A 171 3.65 -3.67 -3.81
N PRO A 172 4.08 -4.69 -3.04
CA PRO A 172 5.40 -5.29 -3.21
C PRO A 172 5.66 -5.94 -4.59
N PHE A 173 4.64 -6.16 -5.42
CA PHE A 173 4.83 -6.61 -6.81
C PHE A 173 5.41 -5.52 -7.73
N GLY A 174 5.41 -4.28 -7.28
CA GLY A 174 5.94 -3.10 -7.92
C GLY A 174 5.32 -1.85 -7.31
N ILE A 175 6.15 -0.86 -7.01
CA ILE A 175 5.72 0.31 -6.24
C ILE A 175 6.38 1.59 -6.78
N ASP A 176 5.64 2.70 -6.84
CA ASP A 176 6.20 4.01 -7.13
C ASP A 176 6.51 4.82 -5.86
N CYS A 177 7.05 6.00 -6.00
CA CYS A 177 7.53 6.81 -4.88
C CYS A 177 6.41 7.18 -3.90
N SER A 178 5.28 7.65 -4.38
CA SER A 178 4.14 8.05 -3.55
C SER A 178 3.34 6.85 -3.05
N GLY A 179 3.21 5.78 -3.85
CA GLY A 179 2.62 4.51 -3.41
C GLY A 179 3.41 3.85 -2.29
N PHE A 180 4.75 3.94 -2.33
CA PHE A 180 5.63 3.48 -1.26
C PHE A 180 5.37 4.24 0.05
N VAL A 181 5.36 5.56 0.01
CA VAL A 181 5.08 6.40 1.18
C VAL A 181 3.64 6.15 1.68
N GLN A 182 2.66 6.13 0.78
CA GLN A 182 1.26 5.88 1.12
C GLN A 182 1.08 4.53 1.81
N LEU A 183 1.67 3.44 1.26
CA LEU A 183 1.58 2.11 1.85
C LEU A 183 2.14 2.09 3.27
N LEU A 184 3.33 2.65 3.49
CA LEU A 184 3.97 2.69 4.80
C LEU A 184 3.09 3.39 5.84
N TYR A 185 2.58 4.58 5.54
CA TYR A 185 1.73 5.32 6.47
C TYR A 185 0.38 4.64 6.68
N ARG A 186 -0.22 4.06 5.63
CA ARG A 186 -1.48 3.30 5.73
C ARG A 186 -1.36 2.08 6.64
N LEU A 187 -0.23 1.38 6.63
CA LEU A 187 0.04 0.28 7.56
C LEU A 187 0.04 0.76 9.02
N HIS A 188 0.35 2.01 9.27
CA HIS A 188 0.31 2.66 10.58
C HIS A 188 -0.98 3.46 10.83
N GLY A 189 -2.03 3.25 10.02
CA GLY A 189 -3.36 3.82 10.23
C GLY A 189 -3.54 5.25 9.71
N LEU A 190 -2.61 5.76 8.88
CA LEU A 190 -2.69 7.08 8.29
C LEU A 190 -2.79 6.99 6.77
N ASP A 191 -3.99 7.19 6.23
CA ASP A 191 -4.21 7.25 4.79
C ASP A 191 -3.76 8.61 4.24
N LEU A 192 -2.61 8.63 3.55
CA LEU A 192 -2.13 9.78 2.79
C LEU A 192 -2.75 9.76 1.38
N PRO A 193 -2.84 10.91 0.70
CA PRO A 193 -3.22 10.96 -0.71
C PRO A 193 -2.34 10.07 -1.59
N ARG A 194 -2.86 9.69 -2.78
CA ARG A 194 -2.12 8.80 -3.69
C ARG A 194 -0.92 9.46 -4.34
N ASP A 195 -1.08 10.69 -4.81
CA ASP A 195 -0.05 11.35 -5.61
C ASP A 195 0.91 12.16 -4.75
N ALA A 196 2.19 12.20 -5.16
CA ALA A 196 3.25 12.88 -4.40
C ALA A 196 2.96 14.37 -4.17
N HIS A 197 2.37 15.06 -5.16
CA HIS A 197 2.03 16.48 -5.04
C HIS A 197 0.88 16.73 -4.05
N ASP A 198 -0.06 15.78 -3.93
CA ASP A 198 -1.15 15.87 -2.95
C ASP A 198 -0.66 15.50 -1.56
N GLN A 199 0.24 14.49 -1.46
CA GLN A 199 0.93 14.19 -0.20
C GLN A 199 1.68 15.42 0.32
N ALA A 200 2.45 16.11 -0.52
CA ALA A 200 3.20 17.31 -0.14
C ALA A 200 2.31 18.48 0.33
N ARG A 201 1.03 18.48 -0.04
CA ARG A 201 0.03 19.50 0.35
C ARG A 201 -0.92 19.03 1.44
N ASP A 202 -0.75 17.82 1.94
CA ASP A 202 -1.62 17.30 2.99
C ASP A 202 -1.57 18.21 4.23
N PRO A 203 -2.72 18.67 4.73
CA PRO A 203 -2.77 19.61 5.86
C PRO A 203 -2.20 19.04 7.17
N ARG A 204 -2.03 17.73 7.23
CA ARG A 204 -1.39 17.04 8.35
C ARG A 204 0.13 17.15 8.34
N LEU A 205 0.73 17.63 7.24
CA LEU A 205 2.17 17.83 7.15
C LEU A 205 2.58 19.21 7.69
N ALA A 206 3.65 19.21 8.50
CA ALA A 206 4.35 20.42 8.92
C ALA A 206 5.70 20.49 8.20
N SER A 207 5.98 21.61 7.55
CA SER A 207 7.33 21.87 7.04
C SER A 207 8.32 21.95 8.20
N ILE A 208 9.45 21.30 8.04
CA ILE A 208 10.56 21.29 9.02
C ILE A 208 11.88 21.69 8.34
N PRO A 209 12.80 22.36 9.08
CA PRO A 209 14.15 22.59 8.58
C PRO A 209 14.90 21.27 8.34
N ARG A 210 15.75 21.21 7.31
CA ARG A 210 16.60 20.05 7.01
C ARG A 210 17.37 19.51 8.24
N ARG A 211 17.90 20.42 9.08
CA ARG A 211 18.63 20.06 10.30
C ARG A 211 17.79 19.35 11.37
N GLU A 212 16.47 19.40 11.26
CA GLU A 212 15.51 18.79 12.19
C GLU A 212 14.94 17.45 11.67
N LEU A 213 15.45 16.98 10.52
CA LEU A 213 15.04 15.72 9.90
C LEU A 213 15.23 14.55 10.87
N ARG A 214 14.23 13.67 10.93
CA ARG A 214 14.21 12.47 11.77
C ARG A 214 13.68 11.28 10.99
N PRO A 215 13.96 10.04 11.44
CA PRO A 215 13.35 8.85 10.87
C PRO A 215 11.82 8.99 10.75
N GLY A 216 11.29 8.67 9.58
CA GLY A 216 9.86 8.76 9.26
C GLY A 216 9.41 10.09 8.66
N ASP A 217 10.24 11.14 8.65
CA ASP A 217 9.91 12.39 7.96
C ASP A 217 9.92 12.20 6.43
N LEU A 218 9.22 13.05 5.73
CA LEU A 218 9.12 13.03 4.28
C LEU A 218 10.05 14.05 3.63
N LEU A 219 10.69 13.64 2.56
CA LEU A 219 11.47 14.52 1.68
C LEU A 219 10.74 14.62 0.34
N VAL A 220 10.50 15.85 -0.10
CA VAL A 220 9.81 16.17 -1.35
C VAL A 220 10.79 16.78 -2.32
N PHE A 221 10.69 16.39 -3.61
CA PHE A 221 11.62 16.75 -4.65
C PHE A 221 10.91 17.11 -5.96
N ARG A 222 11.56 17.90 -6.83
CA ARG A 222 11.13 18.20 -8.20
C ARG A 222 9.73 18.80 -8.29
N SER A 223 9.45 19.85 -7.52
CA SER A 223 8.12 20.46 -7.44
C SER A 223 7.03 19.45 -7.08
N ALA A 224 7.33 18.61 -6.09
CA ALA A 224 6.47 17.53 -5.61
C ALA A 224 6.17 16.42 -6.63
N ALA A 225 7.05 16.22 -7.62
CA ALA A 225 6.95 15.09 -8.54
C ALA A 225 7.62 13.81 -8.00
N HIS A 226 8.32 13.91 -6.87
CA HIS A 226 8.97 12.77 -6.22
C HIS A 226 8.99 12.94 -4.69
N ILE A 227 8.91 11.80 -3.98
CA ILE A 227 8.86 11.78 -2.53
C ILE A 227 9.61 10.56 -1.98
N GLY A 228 10.20 10.71 -0.78
CA GLY A 228 10.85 9.64 -0.05
C GLY A 228 10.69 9.81 1.45
N LEU A 229 11.12 8.80 2.21
CA LEU A 229 11.04 8.71 3.67
C LEU A 229 12.45 8.78 4.28
N ALA A 230 12.68 9.66 5.24
CA ALA A 230 13.94 9.71 5.98
C ALA A 230 14.14 8.44 6.82
N VAL A 231 15.28 7.80 6.68
CA VAL A 231 15.70 6.68 7.55
C VAL A 231 16.61 7.16 8.68
N SER A 232 17.27 8.28 8.44
CA SER A 232 18.11 8.98 9.43
C SER A 232 18.16 10.47 9.12
N THR A 233 19.02 11.21 9.80
CA THR A 233 19.33 12.60 9.46
C THR A 233 20.13 12.74 8.16
N GLU A 234 20.71 11.67 7.64
CA GLU A 234 21.66 11.68 6.52
C GLU A 234 21.16 10.88 5.31
N GLU A 235 20.20 9.98 5.51
CA GLU A 235 19.74 9.05 4.50
C GLU A 235 18.21 9.03 4.39
N PHE A 236 17.73 8.76 3.19
CA PHE A 236 16.31 8.54 2.91
C PHE A 236 16.12 7.33 1.99
N ILE A 237 14.97 6.67 2.12
CA ILE A 237 14.56 5.53 1.30
C ILE A 237 13.41 5.93 0.40
N HIS A 238 13.45 5.50 -0.84
CA HIS A 238 12.43 5.82 -1.83
C HIS A 238 12.38 4.78 -2.96
N ALA A 239 11.23 4.65 -3.61
CA ALA A 239 11.11 3.95 -4.88
C ALA A 239 11.47 4.93 -6.02
N THR A 240 12.46 4.62 -6.84
CA THR A 240 12.99 5.54 -7.84
C THR A 240 13.41 4.83 -9.13
N THR A 241 13.51 5.58 -10.22
CA THR A 241 14.13 5.14 -11.48
C THR A 241 15.54 5.74 -11.66
N ALA A 242 16.01 6.54 -10.71
CA ALA A 242 17.35 7.11 -10.75
C ALA A 242 18.38 6.06 -10.35
N GLY A 243 19.19 5.62 -11.29
CA GLY A 243 20.10 4.49 -11.13
C GLY A 243 19.39 3.17 -11.41
N SER A 244 19.17 2.35 -10.39
CA SER A 244 18.37 1.13 -10.51
C SER A 244 16.88 1.43 -10.28
N PRO A 245 15.96 0.83 -11.07
CA PRO A 245 14.52 1.08 -10.91
C PRO A 245 13.94 0.24 -9.74
N VAL A 246 14.32 0.59 -8.52
CA VAL A 246 13.96 -0.14 -7.29
C VAL A 246 13.74 0.79 -6.11
N VAL A 247 13.26 0.22 -5.00
CA VAL A 247 13.35 0.84 -3.68
C VAL A 247 14.80 0.81 -3.21
N GLN A 248 15.38 1.98 -2.94
CA GLN A 248 16.78 2.13 -2.53
C GLN A 248 16.96 3.22 -1.48
N VAL A 249 18.10 3.23 -0.82
CA VAL A 249 18.53 4.29 0.10
C VAL A 249 19.54 5.18 -0.62
N ASP A 250 19.35 6.48 -0.51
CA ASP A 250 20.27 7.50 -0.99
C ASP A 250 20.62 8.50 0.13
N SER A 251 21.75 9.20 -0.02
CA SER A 251 22.11 10.29 0.90
C SER A 251 21.23 11.50 0.66
N VAL A 252 20.75 12.12 1.73
CA VAL A 252 19.97 13.37 1.68
C VAL A 252 20.77 14.52 1.08
N ASP A 253 22.08 14.49 1.26
CA ASP A 253 23.01 15.55 0.83
C ASP A 253 23.76 15.18 -0.47
N ASP A 254 23.40 14.06 -1.14
CA ASP A 254 23.84 13.78 -2.52
C ASP A 254 23.39 14.94 -3.42
N PRO A 255 24.29 15.57 -4.21
CA PRO A 255 23.96 16.72 -5.08
C PRO A 255 22.75 16.47 -5.98
N ARG A 256 22.58 15.23 -6.48
CA ARG A 256 21.43 14.84 -7.33
C ARG A 256 20.08 15.08 -6.65
N TRP A 257 20.03 14.94 -5.31
CA TRP A 257 18.82 15.09 -4.51
C TRP A 257 18.76 16.43 -3.80
N ALA A 258 19.90 16.91 -3.30
CA ALA A 258 19.99 18.18 -2.57
C ALA A 258 19.57 19.38 -3.42
N GLU A 259 19.98 19.42 -4.71
CA GLU A 259 19.68 20.50 -5.64
C GLU A 259 18.21 20.60 -6.05
N ILE A 260 17.47 19.46 -6.00
CA ILE A 260 16.08 19.39 -6.44
C ILE A 260 15.10 19.18 -5.28
N ARG A 261 15.57 19.26 -4.03
CA ARG A 261 14.72 19.10 -2.84
C ARG A 261 13.88 20.34 -2.60
N ASP A 262 12.56 20.16 -2.62
CA ASP A 262 11.59 21.22 -2.34
C ASP A 262 11.45 21.50 -0.84
N GLY A 263 11.55 20.45 0.01
CA GLY A 263 11.44 20.57 1.45
C GLY A 263 11.45 19.24 2.19
N CYS A 264 11.46 19.37 3.52
CA CYS A 264 11.28 18.28 4.47
C CYS A 264 10.00 18.52 5.26
N PHE A 265 9.27 17.43 5.54
CA PHE A 265 7.96 17.52 6.17
C PHE A 265 7.79 16.44 7.23
N ARG A 266 7.10 16.77 8.30
CA ARG A 266 6.71 15.83 9.36
C ARG A 266 5.22 15.72 9.43
N VAL A 267 4.72 14.47 9.51
CA VAL A 267 3.31 14.22 9.78
C VAL A 267 3.00 14.63 11.21
N ARG A 268 2.02 15.53 11.38
CA ARG A 268 1.44 15.85 12.68
C ARG A 268 0.54 14.69 13.08
N THR A 269 0.93 13.95 14.09
CA THR A 269 0.05 12.97 14.73
C THR A 269 -0.93 13.71 15.65
N PRO A 270 -2.20 13.27 15.71
CA PRO A 270 -3.19 13.85 16.63
C PRO A 270 -2.76 13.79 18.07
#